data_4e427b19e7eb5bac32ef0cccd9b40258
#
_entry.id   4e427b19e7eb5bac32ef0cccd9b40258
#
_cell.length_a   1.000
_cell.length_b   1.000
_cell.length_c   1.000
_cell.angle_alpha   90.00
_cell.angle_beta   90.00
_cell.angle_gamma   90.00
#
_symmetry.space_group_name_H-M   'P 1'
#
loop_
_entity.id
_entity.type
_entity.pdbx_description
1 polymer ?
#
loop_
_entity_poly.entity_id
_entity_poly.type
_entity_poly.pdbx_seq_one_letter_code
_entity_poly.pdbx_strand_id
1 'polypeptide(L)'
;MTSLRPLRLLPVVVLMAAIAAPAAAQRDPLTARTKGNAQAPVTVYEMSDFQCPWCKRHSEQTFPTLEKEYIDTGKVRWIFVHFPIVSLHPNAVPAAPFAVCAGRSGKFWPAHDLLFRYQGIWGPLKNPAPYFLTLADSLKLERGVISRCAQDSTAVAEVRSDSEGSQRSGARSTPSFYVEGGLITGAVTVDVWRPILDSIYKAKSAKGK
;
A
#
# COMPACT_ATOMS: atom_id res chain seq x y z
N MET A 1 -22.61 -40.60 -74.10
CA MET A 1 -21.40 -39.92 -73.64
C MET A 1 -21.82 -38.85 -72.64
N THR A 2 -21.77 -39.18 -71.34
CA THR A 2 -22.27 -38.34 -70.23
C THR A 2 -21.08 -37.67 -69.59
N SER A 3 -21.00 -36.34 -69.70
CA SER A 3 -19.91 -35.50 -69.20
C SER A 3 -20.14 -35.24 -67.72
N LEU A 4 -19.28 -35.75 -66.86
CA LEU A 4 -19.22 -35.45 -65.39
C LEU A 4 -18.49 -34.13 -65.20
N ARG A 5 -19.18 -33.12 -64.68
CA ARG A 5 -18.59 -31.83 -64.23
C ARG A 5 -17.91 -32.03 -62.90
N PRO A 6 -16.69 -31.55 -62.67
CA PRO A 6 -16.03 -31.62 -61.42
C PRO A 6 -16.63 -30.61 -60.41
N LEU A 7 -16.97 -31.11 -59.22
CA LEU A 7 -17.45 -30.33 -58.05
C LEU A 7 -16.26 -29.53 -57.46
N ARG A 8 -16.30 -28.21 -57.57
CA ARG A 8 -15.30 -27.31 -56.98
C ARG A 8 -15.60 -27.17 -55.52
N LEU A 9 -14.77 -27.76 -54.67
CA LEU A 9 -14.74 -27.52 -53.22
C LEU A 9 -14.12 -26.14 -52.95
N LEU A 10 -14.92 -25.20 -52.44
CA LEU A 10 -14.44 -23.91 -51.93
C LEU A 10 -13.83 -24.13 -50.53
N PRO A 11 -12.63 -23.61 -50.24
CA PRO A 11 -12.06 -23.68 -48.93
C PRO A 11 -12.81 -22.75 -47.99
N VAL A 12 -13.37 -23.30 -46.90
CA VAL A 12 -13.93 -22.53 -45.78
C VAL A 12 -12.76 -21.99 -44.97
N VAL A 13 -12.46 -20.70 -45.11
CA VAL A 13 -11.50 -20.00 -44.28
C VAL A 13 -12.21 -19.70 -42.95
N VAL A 14 -11.89 -20.48 -41.91
CA VAL A 14 -12.32 -20.21 -40.54
C VAL A 14 -11.44 -19.08 -39.98
N LEU A 15 -11.99 -17.87 -39.94
CA LEU A 15 -11.36 -16.72 -39.35
C LEU A 15 -11.45 -16.89 -37.81
N MET A 16 -10.37 -17.38 -37.17
CA MET A 16 -10.27 -17.38 -35.69
C MET A 16 -10.07 -15.94 -35.23
N ALA A 17 -11.14 -15.32 -34.77
CA ALA A 17 -11.06 -14.06 -34.02
C ALA A 17 -10.37 -14.33 -32.68
N ALA A 18 -9.11 -13.90 -32.55
CA ALA A 18 -8.40 -13.89 -31.28
C ALA A 18 -9.09 -12.87 -30.36
N ILE A 19 -9.87 -13.34 -29.40
CA ILE A 19 -10.41 -12.52 -28.31
C ILE A 19 -9.20 -12.12 -27.43
N ALA A 20 -8.65 -10.93 -27.67
CA ALA A 20 -7.67 -10.33 -26.77
C ALA A 20 -8.37 -10.09 -25.41
N ALA A 21 -8.03 -10.89 -24.41
CA ALA A 21 -8.43 -10.62 -23.04
C ALA A 21 -7.91 -9.23 -22.65
N PRO A 22 -8.74 -8.35 -22.03
CA PRO A 22 -8.26 -7.05 -21.58
C PRO A 22 -7.12 -7.30 -20.61
N ALA A 23 -5.94 -6.74 -20.88
CA ALA A 23 -4.84 -6.70 -19.92
C ALA A 23 -5.40 -6.03 -18.66
N ALA A 24 -5.47 -6.77 -17.56
CA ALA A 24 -5.87 -6.22 -16.28
C ALA A 24 -4.92 -5.06 -15.98
N ALA A 25 -5.43 -3.84 -16.06
CA ALA A 25 -4.66 -2.64 -15.78
C ALA A 25 -4.06 -2.82 -14.38
N GLN A 26 -2.74 -2.90 -14.32
CA GLN A 26 -2.00 -3.10 -13.09
C GLN A 26 -2.25 -1.87 -12.22
N ARG A 27 -3.10 -2.02 -11.19
CA ARG A 27 -3.43 -0.90 -10.30
C ARG A 27 -2.13 -0.41 -9.66
N ASP A 28 -1.94 0.91 -9.68
CA ASP A 28 -0.82 1.53 -8.96
C ASP A 28 -0.78 0.99 -7.53
N PRO A 29 0.34 0.36 -7.10
CA PRO A 29 0.47 -0.21 -5.76
C PRO A 29 0.17 0.79 -4.64
N LEU A 30 0.42 2.08 -4.86
CA LEU A 30 0.15 3.14 -3.90
C LEU A 30 -1.35 3.37 -3.69
N THR A 31 -2.19 3.10 -4.68
CA THR A 31 -3.65 3.28 -4.57
C THR A 31 -4.25 2.48 -3.42
N ALA A 32 -3.82 1.23 -3.24
CA ALA A 32 -4.32 0.37 -2.16
C ALA A 32 -3.93 0.89 -0.75
N ARG A 33 -2.86 1.68 -0.67
CA ARG A 33 -2.24 2.21 0.55
C ARG A 33 -2.51 3.71 0.74
N THR A 34 -3.43 4.25 -0.04
CA THR A 34 -3.83 5.67 0.01
C THR A 34 -5.13 5.84 0.78
N LYS A 35 -5.21 6.84 1.64
CA LYS A 35 -6.43 7.39 2.22
C LYS A 35 -6.64 8.82 1.73
N GLY A 36 -7.91 9.22 1.61
CA GLY A 36 -8.30 10.56 1.21
C GLY A 36 -8.54 10.72 -0.30
N ASN A 37 -8.88 11.94 -0.69
CA ASN A 37 -9.20 12.29 -2.05
C ASN A 37 -7.92 12.30 -2.92
N ALA A 38 -7.96 11.68 -4.09
CA ALA A 38 -6.85 11.68 -5.03
C ALA A 38 -6.45 13.09 -5.51
N GLN A 39 -7.40 14.04 -5.48
CA GLN A 39 -7.21 15.45 -5.84
C GLN A 39 -6.94 16.36 -4.63
N ALA A 40 -6.73 15.78 -3.42
CA ALA A 40 -6.39 16.60 -2.26
C ALA A 40 -5.13 17.44 -2.54
N PRO A 41 -5.14 18.73 -2.17
CA PRO A 41 -4.03 19.64 -2.52
C PRO A 41 -2.72 19.28 -1.80
N VAL A 42 -2.78 18.61 -0.67
CA VAL A 42 -1.59 18.20 0.10
C VAL A 42 -1.44 16.68 0.05
N THR A 43 -0.23 16.20 -0.23
CA THR A 43 0.09 14.77 -0.16
C THR A 43 1.13 14.51 0.92
N VAL A 44 0.84 13.56 1.80
CA VAL A 44 1.75 13.06 2.83
C VAL A 44 2.14 11.62 2.49
N TYR A 45 3.44 11.35 2.44
CA TYR A 45 3.98 9.99 2.36
C TYR A 45 4.52 9.60 3.74
N GLU A 46 3.90 8.62 4.37
CA GLU A 46 4.34 8.05 5.65
C GLU A 46 5.26 6.86 5.39
N MET A 47 6.55 7.01 5.65
CA MET A 47 7.55 5.94 5.62
C MET A 47 7.56 5.23 6.97
N SER A 48 7.01 4.05 7.02
CA SER A 48 6.63 3.39 8.26
C SER A 48 7.04 1.91 8.30
N ASP A 49 7.21 1.39 9.51
CA ASP A 49 7.65 0.04 9.83
C ASP A 49 6.68 -0.58 10.83
N PHE A 50 6.05 -1.70 10.45
CA PHE A 50 5.03 -2.34 11.28
C PHE A 50 5.53 -2.88 12.62
N GLN A 51 6.84 -3.09 12.79
CA GLN A 51 7.42 -3.52 14.07
C GLN A 51 7.99 -2.36 14.89
N CYS A 52 8.07 -1.15 14.32
CA CYS A 52 8.55 0.03 15.02
C CYS A 52 7.53 0.51 16.08
N PRO A 53 7.92 0.64 17.36
CA PRO A 53 7.01 1.10 18.42
C PRO A 53 6.55 2.55 18.24
N TRP A 54 7.40 3.40 17.62
CA TRP A 54 7.05 4.78 17.33
C TRP A 54 6.04 4.89 16.17
N CYS A 55 6.10 3.97 15.18
CA CYS A 55 5.09 3.88 14.13
C CYS A 55 3.74 3.45 14.71
N LYS A 56 3.73 2.45 15.61
CA LYS A 56 2.54 2.08 16.36
C LYS A 56 1.95 3.27 17.12
N ARG A 57 2.79 4.01 17.85
CA ARG A 57 2.33 5.20 18.60
C ARG A 57 1.69 6.23 17.67
N HIS A 58 2.30 6.51 16.51
CA HIS A 58 1.73 7.42 15.53
C HIS A 58 0.38 6.91 15.02
N SER A 59 0.31 5.66 14.60
CA SER A 59 -0.92 5.03 14.09
C SER A 59 -2.07 5.04 15.09
N GLU A 60 -1.80 4.82 16.39
CA GLU A 60 -2.85 4.70 17.41
C GLU A 60 -3.22 6.04 18.08
N GLN A 61 -2.27 6.97 18.19
CA GLN A 61 -2.49 8.20 19.00
C GLN A 61 -2.60 9.48 18.18
N THR A 62 -1.93 9.56 17.01
CA THR A 62 -1.88 10.78 16.20
C THR A 62 -2.73 10.65 14.94
N PHE A 63 -2.56 9.57 14.21
CA PHE A 63 -3.17 9.37 12.88
C PHE A 63 -4.70 9.44 12.89
N PRO A 64 -5.46 8.90 13.86
CA PRO A 64 -6.92 8.99 13.86
C PRO A 64 -7.44 10.43 13.89
N THR A 65 -6.74 11.32 14.59
CA THR A 65 -7.09 12.75 14.61
C THR A 65 -6.78 13.42 13.27
N LEU A 66 -5.61 13.11 12.68
CA LEU A 66 -5.23 13.63 11.36
C LEU A 66 -6.16 13.11 10.27
N GLU A 67 -6.58 11.86 10.35
CA GLU A 67 -7.56 11.28 9.43
C GLU A 67 -8.85 12.10 9.45
N LYS A 68 -9.43 12.32 10.62
CA LYS A 68 -10.68 13.08 10.79
C LYS A 68 -10.56 14.55 10.38
N GLU A 69 -9.47 15.22 10.75
CA GLU A 69 -9.33 16.67 10.55
C GLU A 69 -8.87 17.07 9.13
N TYR A 70 -8.11 16.20 8.47
CA TYR A 70 -7.45 16.52 7.20
C TYR A 70 -7.78 15.58 6.05
N ILE A 71 -7.84 14.27 6.29
CA ILE A 71 -8.06 13.30 5.23
C ILE A 71 -9.53 13.22 4.85
N ASP A 72 -10.42 13.04 5.84
CA ASP A 72 -11.88 12.97 5.64
C ASP A 72 -12.45 14.28 5.13
N THR A 73 -11.79 15.41 5.44
CA THR A 73 -12.17 16.74 4.94
C THR A 73 -11.64 17.05 3.53
N GLY A 74 -10.91 16.12 2.92
CA GLY A 74 -10.37 16.27 1.56
C GLY A 74 -9.17 17.21 1.44
N LYS A 75 -8.60 17.67 2.54
CA LYS A 75 -7.42 18.56 2.54
C LYS A 75 -6.12 17.82 2.25
N VAL A 76 -6.02 16.57 2.71
CA VAL A 76 -4.81 15.73 2.64
C VAL A 76 -5.12 14.39 2.02
N ARG A 77 -4.23 13.98 1.13
CA ARG A 77 -4.07 12.60 0.67
C ARG A 77 -2.92 11.96 1.43
N TRP A 78 -3.17 10.84 2.10
CA TRP A 78 -2.17 10.15 2.91
C TRP A 78 -1.79 8.81 2.29
N ILE A 79 -0.50 8.57 2.11
CA ILE A 79 0.04 7.38 1.44
C ILE A 79 1.01 6.68 2.39
N PHE A 80 0.73 5.42 2.71
CA PHE A 80 1.65 4.59 3.48
C PHE A 80 2.75 4.03 2.56
N VAL A 81 4.00 4.13 3.00
CA VAL A 81 5.20 3.64 2.30
C VAL A 81 5.94 2.68 3.22
N HIS A 82 6.20 1.47 2.76
CA HIS A 82 6.89 0.46 3.56
C HIS A 82 8.37 0.81 3.73
N PHE A 83 8.80 0.94 4.99
CA PHE A 83 10.20 1.20 5.31
C PHE A 83 10.67 0.35 6.49
N PRO A 84 10.75 -0.99 6.35
CA PRO A 84 11.23 -1.87 7.41
C PRO A 84 12.70 -1.62 7.71
N ILE A 85 13.04 -1.35 8.97
CA ILE A 85 14.42 -1.19 9.45
C ILE A 85 14.93 -2.58 9.89
N VAL A 86 15.34 -3.38 8.93
CA VAL A 86 15.63 -4.81 9.08
C VAL A 86 16.60 -5.13 10.23
N SER A 87 17.60 -4.29 10.46
CA SER A 87 18.59 -4.46 11.54
C SER A 87 18.01 -4.35 12.94
N LEU A 88 16.90 -3.62 13.11
CA LEU A 88 16.22 -3.41 14.39
C LEU A 88 14.94 -4.24 14.51
N HIS A 89 14.27 -4.46 13.38
CA HIS A 89 12.91 -4.99 13.31
C HIS A 89 12.81 -6.16 12.31
N PRO A 90 13.38 -7.34 12.61
CA PRO A 90 13.44 -8.45 11.67
C PRO A 90 12.05 -8.94 11.23
N ASN A 91 11.04 -8.83 12.10
CA ASN A 91 9.67 -9.26 11.80
C ASN A 91 8.85 -8.22 11.00
N ALA A 92 9.37 -7.00 10.80
CA ALA A 92 8.81 -6.06 9.83
C ALA A 92 8.95 -6.57 8.39
N VAL A 93 9.99 -7.40 8.13
CA VAL A 93 10.24 -8.00 6.81
C VAL A 93 9.07 -8.86 6.33
N PRO A 94 8.55 -9.84 7.08
CA PRO A 94 7.36 -10.58 6.68
C PRO A 94 6.03 -9.81 6.89
N ALA A 95 5.98 -8.81 7.78
CA ALA A 95 4.77 -8.02 8.01
C ALA A 95 4.41 -7.11 6.81
N ALA A 96 5.40 -6.52 6.16
CA ALA A 96 5.18 -5.62 5.05
C ALA A 96 4.58 -6.34 3.81
N PRO A 97 5.11 -7.48 3.30
CA PRO A 97 4.46 -8.24 2.23
C PRO A 97 3.06 -8.75 2.60
N PHE A 98 2.81 -9.12 3.85
CA PHE A 98 1.46 -9.45 4.30
C PHE A 98 0.50 -8.28 4.09
N ALA A 99 0.89 -7.06 4.48
CA ALA A 99 0.07 -5.85 4.28
C ALA A 99 -0.12 -5.52 2.79
N VAL A 100 0.92 -5.67 1.95
CA VAL A 100 0.81 -5.56 0.48
C VAL A 100 -0.25 -6.51 -0.05
N CYS A 101 -0.23 -7.77 0.37
CA CYS A 101 -1.16 -8.79 -0.11
C CYS A 101 -2.60 -8.55 0.37
N ALA A 102 -2.77 -8.09 1.60
CA ALA A 102 -4.06 -7.63 2.08
C ALA A 102 -4.56 -6.42 1.25
N GLY A 103 -3.67 -5.52 0.87
CA GLY A 103 -3.95 -4.37 0.00
C GLY A 103 -4.41 -4.76 -1.40
N ARG A 104 -3.81 -5.78 -2.00
CA ARG A 104 -4.23 -6.35 -3.30
C ARG A 104 -5.67 -6.89 -3.24
N SER A 105 -6.14 -7.26 -2.04
CA SER A 105 -7.52 -7.67 -1.75
C SER A 105 -8.40 -6.52 -1.21
N GLY A 106 -7.96 -5.26 -1.30
CA GLY A 106 -8.70 -4.08 -0.82
C GLY A 106 -8.75 -3.96 0.70
N LYS A 107 -7.85 -4.63 1.43
CA LYS A 107 -7.83 -4.69 2.91
C LYS A 107 -6.55 -4.14 3.52
N PHE A 108 -5.84 -3.23 2.83
CA PHE A 108 -4.59 -2.66 3.36
C PHE A 108 -4.80 -2.01 4.72
N TRP A 109 -5.69 -1.03 4.83
CA TRP A 109 -5.88 -0.27 6.07
C TRP A 109 -6.41 -1.12 7.22
N PRO A 110 -7.39 -2.01 7.03
CA PRO A 110 -7.73 -2.98 8.07
C PRO A 110 -6.56 -3.87 8.51
N ALA A 111 -5.69 -4.30 7.58
CA ALA A 111 -4.50 -5.08 7.92
C ALA A 111 -3.45 -4.24 8.67
N HIS A 112 -3.23 -3.00 8.23
CA HIS A 112 -2.39 -2.00 8.91
C HIS A 112 -2.80 -1.83 10.38
N ASP A 113 -4.09 -1.62 10.64
CA ASP A 113 -4.61 -1.41 11.98
C ASP A 113 -4.42 -2.66 12.86
N LEU A 114 -4.65 -3.86 12.31
CA LEU A 114 -4.42 -5.11 13.05
C LEU A 114 -2.94 -5.37 13.31
N LEU A 115 -2.05 -5.09 12.35
CA LEU A 115 -0.61 -5.24 12.52
C LEU A 115 -0.10 -4.36 13.67
N PHE A 116 -0.47 -3.10 13.73
CA PHE A 116 -0.07 -2.22 14.81
C PHE A 116 -0.74 -2.58 16.13
N ARG A 117 -2.03 -2.84 16.14
CA ARG A 117 -2.77 -3.24 17.35
C ARG A 117 -2.12 -4.44 18.04
N TYR A 118 -1.79 -5.46 17.28
CA TYR A 118 -1.22 -6.71 17.81
C TYR A 118 0.30 -6.79 17.71
N GLN A 119 0.99 -5.67 17.46
CA GLN A 119 2.44 -5.59 17.33
C GLN A 119 3.17 -6.24 18.53
N GLY A 120 2.70 -6.00 19.75
CA GLY A 120 3.27 -6.58 20.96
C GLY A 120 3.15 -8.12 21.04
N ILE A 121 2.25 -8.72 20.27
CA ILE A 121 2.07 -10.18 20.19
C ILE A 121 2.98 -10.77 19.15
N TRP A 122 2.92 -10.29 17.91
CA TRP A 122 3.66 -10.89 16.80
C TRP A 122 5.11 -10.39 16.70
N GLY A 123 5.39 -9.18 17.20
CA GLY A 123 6.73 -8.57 17.14
C GLY A 123 7.84 -9.41 17.78
N PRO A 124 7.64 -10.01 18.96
CA PRO A 124 8.66 -10.85 19.60
C PRO A 124 8.69 -12.30 19.13
N LEU A 125 7.79 -12.73 18.23
CA LEU A 125 7.75 -14.12 17.78
C LEU A 125 9.00 -14.49 16.95
N LYS A 126 9.51 -15.69 17.16
CA LYS A 126 10.59 -16.23 16.34
C LYS A 126 10.17 -16.40 14.87
N ASN A 127 8.90 -16.74 14.64
CA ASN A 127 8.28 -16.81 13.33
C ASN A 127 6.85 -16.22 13.40
N PRO A 128 6.60 -15.00 12.93
CA PRO A 128 5.28 -14.38 12.99
C PRO A 128 4.33 -14.81 11.86
N ALA A 129 4.80 -15.49 10.82
CA ALA A 129 3.99 -15.83 9.65
C ALA A 129 2.69 -16.58 9.99
N PRO A 130 2.66 -17.58 10.90
CA PRO A 130 1.42 -18.23 11.31
C PRO A 130 0.43 -17.24 11.97
N TYR A 131 0.94 -16.27 12.73
CA TYR A 131 0.09 -15.25 13.35
C TYR A 131 -0.54 -14.33 12.30
N PHE A 132 0.19 -13.95 11.28
CA PHE A 132 -0.38 -13.15 10.18
C PHE A 132 -1.52 -13.86 9.44
N LEU A 133 -1.50 -15.20 9.38
CA LEU A 133 -2.64 -15.96 8.84
C LEU A 133 -3.88 -15.88 9.74
N THR A 134 -3.73 -15.72 11.07
CA THR A 134 -4.89 -15.45 11.94
C THR A 134 -5.44 -14.04 11.73
N LEU A 135 -4.58 -13.07 11.40
CA LEU A 135 -5.03 -11.74 11.01
C LEU A 135 -5.76 -11.77 9.65
N ALA A 136 -5.30 -12.61 8.72
CA ALA A 136 -5.99 -12.82 7.44
C ALA A 136 -7.41 -13.34 7.65
N ASP A 137 -7.62 -14.31 8.56
CA ASP A 137 -8.97 -14.80 8.91
C ASP A 137 -9.87 -13.69 9.45
N SER A 138 -9.32 -12.85 10.35
CA SER A 138 -10.04 -11.70 10.91
C SER A 138 -10.49 -10.71 9.83
N LEU A 139 -9.74 -10.64 8.73
CA LEU A 139 -10.02 -9.81 7.56
C LEU A 139 -10.90 -10.52 6.52
N LYS A 140 -11.28 -11.78 6.76
CA LYS A 140 -12.00 -12.65 5.81
C LYS A 140 -11.21 -12.85 4.51
N LEU A 141 -9.89 -12.95 4.61
CA LEU A 141 -8.98 -13.25 3.51
C LEU A 141 -8.63 -14.74 3.51
N GLU A 142 -8.52 -15.33 2.33
CA GLU A 142 -8.18 -16.74 2.18
C GLU A 142 -6.68 -16.94 2.48
N ARG A 143 -6.37 -17.80 3.49
CA ARG A 143 -5.01 -18.02 4.01
C ARG A 143 -4.01 -18.42 2.93
N GLY A 144 -4.39 -19.34 2.05
CA GLY A 144 -3.50 -19.84 1.01
C GLY A 144 -3.18 -18.77 -0.02
N VAL A 145 -4.14 -17.89 -0.36
CA VAL A 145 -3.92 -16.76 -1.25
C VAL A 145 -2.94 -15.77 -0.61
N ILE A 146 -3.15 -15.41 0.65
CA ILE A 146 -2.28 -14.48 1.37
C ILE A 146 -0.87 -15.06 1.56
N SER A 147 -0.77 -16.34 1.94
CA SER A 147 0.52 -17.01 2.13
C SER A 147 1.34 -17.06 0.84
N ARG A 148 0.75 -17.47 -0.28
CA ARG A 148 1.43 -17.46 -1.58
C ARG A 148 1.84 -16.07 -2.01
N CYS A 149 0.94 -15.08 -1.88
CA CYS A 149 1.24 -13.70 -2.24
C CYS A 149 2.36 -13.10 -1.39
N ALA A 150 2.39 -13.35 -0.06
CA ALA A 150 3.42 -12.79 0.82
C ALA A 150 4.82 -13.38 0.56
N GLN A 151 4.90 -14.55 -0.08
CA GLN A 151 6.14 -15.18 -0.51
C GLN A 151 6.49 -14.85 -1.97
N ASP A 152 5.57 -14.22 -2.70
CA ASP A 152 5.78 -13.83 -4.09
C ASP A 152 6.82 -12.71 -4.21
N SER A 153 7.72 -12.87 -5.19
CA SER A 153 8.79 -11.89 -5.44
C SER A 153 8.27 -10.49 -5.75
N THR A 154 7.06 -10.36 -6.29
CA THR A 154 6.47 -9.05 -6.61
C THR A 154 6.07 -8.28 -5.36
N ALA A 155 5.53 -8.93 -4.32
CA ALA A 155 5.21 -8.29 -3.05
C ALA A 155 6.49 -7.84 -2.31
N VAL A 156 7.52 -8.69 -2.33
CA VAL A 156 8.82 -8.36 -1.74
C VAL A 156 9.51 -7.23 -2.51
N ALA A 157 9.45 -7.23 -3.84
CA ALA A 157 10.01 -6.19 -4.68
C ALA A 157 9.32 -4.83 -4.45
N GLU A 158 8.00 -4.82 -4.22
CA GLU A 158 7.25 -3.61 -3.88
C GLU A 158 7.76 -3.00 -2.57
N VAL A 159 7.91 -3.79 -1.50
CA VAL A 159 8.46 -3.34 -0.22
C VAL A 159 9.89 -2.83 -0.37
N ARG A 160 10.71 -3.50 -1.16
CA ARG A 160 12.09 -3.07 -1.43
C ARG A 160 12.12 -1.73 -2.17
N SER A 161 11.32 -1.56 -3.20
CA SER A 161 11.20 -0.31 -3.95
C SER A 161 10.80 0.86 -3.05
N ASP A 162 9.85 0.64 -2.14
CA ASP A 162 9.42 1.60 -1.12
C ASP A 162 10.57 1.99 -0.18
N SER A 163 11.30 0.99 0.34
CA SER A 163 12.45 1.22 1.22
C SER A 163 13.54 2.05 0.53
N GLU A 164 13.87 1.71 -0.72
CA GLU A 164 14.84 2.45 -1.52
C GLU A 164 14.37 3.88 -1.79
N GLY A 165 13.08 4.07 -2.11
CA GLY A 165 12.45 5.38 -2.27
C GLY A 165 12.54 6.22 -0.99
N SER A 166 12.23 5.60 0.16
CA SER A 166 12.34 6.23 1.47
C SER A 166 13.76 6.71 1.76
N GLN A 167 14.76 5.88 1.50
CA GLN A 167 16.18 6.25 1.68
C GLN A 167 16.59 7.40 0.76
N ARG A 168 16.15 7.38 -0.51
CA ARG A 168 16.42 8.48 -1.46
C ARG A 168 15.77 9.79 -1.05
N SER A 169 14.60 9.76 -0.39
CA SER A 169 13.95 10.96 0.16
C SER A 169 14.64 11.53 1.41
N GLY A 170 15.69 10.87 1.91
CA GLY A 170 16.43 11.29 3.09
C GLY A 170 15.99 10.64 4.39
N ALA A 171 14.97 9.80 4.41
CA ALA A 171 14.54 9.09 5.62
C ALA A 171 15.63 8.14 6.13
N ARG A 172 15.88 8.15 7.45
CA ARG A 172 16.87 7.29 8.13
C ARG A 172 16.29 6.56 9.34
N SER A 173 15.06 6.86 9.69
CA SER A 173 14.33 6.25 10.81
C SER A 173 12.85 6.23 10.53
N THR A 174 12.08 5.51 11.36
CA THR A 174 10.62 5.41 11.24
C THR A 174 9.93 5.80 12.56
N PRO A 175 8.73 6.41 12.47
CA PRO A 175 8.14 6.90 11.23
C PRO A 175 8.89 8.14 10.71
N SER A 176 8.90 8.33 9.38
CA SER A 176 9.29 9.57 8.74
C SER A 176 8.21 9.95 7.73
N PHE A 177 8.02 11.25 7.51
CA PHE A 177 6.95 11.73 6.65
C PHE A 177 7.51 12.73 5.65
N TYR A 178 7.26 12.49 4.37
CA TYR A 178 7.61 13.45 3.33
C TYR A 178 6.36 14.23 2.92
N VAL A 179 6.46 15.56 3.04
CA VAL A 179 5.35 16.47 2.73
C VAL A 179 5.90 17.65 1.94
N GLU A 180 5.47 17.81 0.70
CA GLU A 180 5.76 18.99 -0.13
C GLU A 180 7.25 19.43 -0.14
N GLY A 181 8.15 18.47 -0.24
CA GLY A 181 9.59 18.73 -0.26
C GLY A 181 10.26 18.77 1.12
N GLY A 182 9.50 18.74 2.21
CA GLY A 182 9.99 18.67 3.58
C GLY A 182 9.95 17.27 4.16
N LEU A 183 10.90 16.94 5.04
CA LEU A 183 10.94 15.68 5.79
C LEU A 183 10.68 15.96 7.27
N ILE A 184 9.67 15.27 7.83
CA ILE A 184 9.37 15.27 9.26
C ILE A 184 9.77 13.90 9.80
N THR A 185 10.54 13.84 10.87
CA THR A 185 11.05 12.60 11.45
C THR A 185 10.48 12.35 12.83
N GLY A 186 10.09 11.10 13.09
CA GLY A 186 9.57 10.64 14.39
C GLY A 186 8.07 10.78 14.55
N ALA A 187 7.53 10.15 15.59
CA ALA A 187 6.11 10.17 15.93
C ALA A 187 5.71 11.50 16.60
N VAL A 188 5.72 12.57 15.80
CA VAL A 188 5.32 13.91 16.27
C VAL A 188 3.83 13.95 16.60
N THR A 189 3.46 14.82 17.54
CA THR A 189 2.08 14.95 18.03
C THR A 189 1.18 15.71 17.04
N VAL A 190 -0.12 15.63 17.25
CA VAL A 190 -1.12 16.38 16.45
C VAL A 190 -0.85 17.89 16.48
N ASP A 191 -0.40 18.42 17.60
CA ASP A 191 -0.13 19.86 17.74
C ASP A 191 1.05 20.34 16.90
N VAL A 192 1.98 19.44 16.57
CA VAL A 192 3.06 19.70 15.60
C VAL A 192 2.53 19.58 14.18
N TRP A 193 1.65 18.63 13.90
CA TRP A 193 1.08 18.43 12.58
C TRP A 193 0.17 19.56 12.11
N ARG A 194 -0.72 20.04 12.99
CA ARG A 194 -1.73 21.05 12.61
C ARG A 194 -1.14 22.28 11.93
N PRO A 195 -0.18 23.01 12.54
CA PRO A 195 0.36 24.22 11.89
C PRO A 195 1.07 23.92 10.57
N ILE A 196 1.70 22.75 10.43
CA ILE A 196 2.36 22.33 9.18
C ILE A 196 1.32 22.12 8.08
N LEU A 197 0.33 21.28 8.32
CA LEU A 197 -0.69 20.94 7.32
C LEU A 197 -1.57 22.14 6.96
N ASP A 198 -1.94 22.96 7.94
CA ASP A 198 -2.74 24.17 7.70
C ASP A 198 -1.99 25.21 6.86
N SER A 199 -0.69 25.41 7.12
CA SER A 199 0.15 26.31 6.35
C SER A 199 0.29 25.86 4.90
N ILE A 200 0.59 24.57 4.69
CA ILE A 200 0.73 23.99 3.35
C ILE A 200 -0.60 24.04 2.59
N TYR A 201 -1.69 23.63 3.24
CA TYR A 201 -3.01 23.64 2.64
C TYR A 201 -3.42 25.06 2.20
N LYS A 202 -3.22 26.07 3.06
CA LYS A 202 -3.50 27.48 2.75
C LYS A 202 -2.69 27.97 1.54
N ALA A 203 -1.39 27.66 1.52
CA ALA A 203 -0.49 28.07 0.43
C ALA A 203 -0.91 27.45 -0.93
N LYS A 204 -1.33 26.17 -0.92
CA LYS A 204 -1.77 25.48 -2.15
C LYS A 204 -3.15 25.92 -2.62
N SER A 205 -4.08 26.13 -1.70
CA SER A 205 -5.44 26.60 -2.04
C SER A 205 -5.43 28.02 -2.61
N ALA A 206 -4.44 28.86 -2.23
CA ALA A 206 -4.27 30.19 -2.79
C ALA A 206 -3.72 30.19 -4.23
N LYS A 207 -2.95 29.19 -4.62
CA LYS A 207 -2.35 29.05 -5.97
C LYS A 207 -3.32 28.43 -7.00
N GLY A 208 -4.40 27.82 -6.54
CA GLY A 208 -5.42 27.18 -7.40
C GLY A 208 -6.59 28.09 -7.76
N LYS A 209 -6.56 29.35 -7.31
CA LYS A 209 -7.49 30.43 -7.70
C LYS A 209 -6.81 31.36 -8.70
#